data_b9c39d2dad4af508d224cfb5d0dfce0f
#
_entry.id   b9c39d2dad4af508d224cfb5d0dfce0f
#
_cell.length_a   1.000
_cell.length_b   1.000
_cell.length_c   1.000
_cell.angle_alpha   90.00
_cell.angle_beta   90.00
_cell.angle_gamma   90.00
#
_symmetry.space_group_name_H-M   'P 1'
#
loop_
_entity.id
_entity.type
_entity.pdbx_description
1 polymer ?
#
loop_
_entity_poly.entity_id
_entity_poly.type
_entity_poly.pdbx_seq_one_letter_code
_entity_poly.pdbx_strand_id
1 'polypeptide(L)'
;MNGAVFGVFGYFSGYLTNITAFSWNTVSLILLVYGLMNIVGNFIAGRMLSAGASADKLVIIFPVTLGIVYAAFFWSGTSAPAMALITLLWGVLGGMNANINQYWITTAAPAAPDFANGLFLTAANLGTALGSAVCGMVIAHMGMQYMMWGGIVFLILCLAMIIPRVYRSDEYVCLGESK
;
A
#
# COMPACT_ATOMS: atom_id res chain seq x y z
N MET A 1 -6.43 1.07 0.40
CA MET A 1 -4.98 0.78 0.32
C MET A 1 -4.48 0.57 -1.12
N ASN A 2 -5.08 -0.29 -1.95
CA ASN A 2 -4.58 -0.57 -3.31
C ASN A 2 -4.45 0.69 -4.19
N GLY A 3 -5.38 1.65 -4.09
CA GLY A 3 -5.24 2.93 -4.78
C GLY A 3 -3.99 3.72 -4.39
N ALA A 4 -3.60 3.67 -3.12
CA ALA A 4 -2.37 4.31 -2.66
C ALA A 4 -1.11 3.64 -3.23
N VAL A 5 -1.06 2.30 -3.25
CA VAL A 5 0.12 1.56 -3.72
C VAL A 5 0.21 1.58 -5.25
N PHE A 6 -0.82 1.06 -5.91
CA PHE A 6 -0.78 0.84 -7.37
C PHE A 6 -1.10 2.08 -8.19
N GLY A 7 -1.84 3.05 -7.62
CA GLY A 7 -2.04 4.36 -8.24
C GLY A 7 -0.72 5.11 -8.41
N VAL A 8 0.14 5.10 -7.39
CA VAL A 8 1.49 5.69 -7.45
C VAL A 8 2.41 4.84 -8.32
N PHE A 9 2.37 3.51 -8.18
CA PHE A 9 3.24 2.61 -8.95
C PHE A 9 3.05 2.75 -10.46
N GLY A 10 1.82 3.01 -10.94
CA GLY A 10 1.53 3.19 -12.35
C GLY A 10 2.30 4.33 -13.02
N TYR A 11 2.71 5.34 -12.26
CA TYR A 11 3.48 6.49 -12.76
C TYR A 11 4.95 6.49 -12.30
N PHE A 12 5.35 5.48 -11.53
CA PHE A 12 6.66 5.48 -10.88
C PHE A 12 7.83 5.41 -11.89
N SER A 13 7.69 4.68 -12.99
CA SER A 13 8.71 4.67 -14.06
C SER A 13 8.92 6.07 -14.66
N GLY A 14 7.82 6.80 -14.89
CA GLY A 14 7.87 8.18 -15.35
C GLY A 14 8.54 9.11 -14.32
N TYR A 15 8.28 8.90 -13.04
CA TYR A 15 8.95 9.64 -11.96
C TYR A 15 10.47 9.42 -11.99
N LEU A 16 10.92 8.17 -12.08
CA LEU A 16 12.33 7.83 -12.14
C LEU A 16 13.04 8.39 -13.38
N THR A 17 12.37 8.46 -14.51
CA THR A 17 12.96 9.03 -15.74
C THR A 17 12.97 10.56 -15.75
N ASN A 18 11.89 11.20 -15.30
CA ASN A 18 11.73 12.65 -15.43
C ASN A 18 12.31 13.44 -14.26
N ILE A 19 12.29 12.88 -13.03
CA ILE A 19 12.75 13.58 -11.83
C ILE A 19 14.18 13.20 -11.47
N THR A 20 14.51 11.89 -11.53
CA THR A 20 15.86 11.43 -11.17
C THR A 20 16.78 11.30 -12.38
N ALA A 21 16.27 11.48 -13.59
CA ALA A 21 16.98 11.36 -14.85
C ALA A 21 17.71 10.00 -15.02
N PHE A 22 17.14 8.92 -14.48
CA PHE A 22 17.71 7.59 -14.63
C PHE A 22 17.57 7.07 -16.07
N SER A 23 18.59 6.33 -16.51
CA SER A 23 18.51 5.62 -17.77
C SER A 23 17.43 4.54 -17.73
N TRP A 24 16.84 4.19 -18.87
CA TRP A 24 15.84 3.14 -18.98
C TRP A 24 16.29 1.79 -18.40
N ASN A 25 17.57 1.45 -18.55
CA ASN A 25 18.15 0.24 -17.97
C ASN A 25 18.13 0.28 -16.44
N THR A 26 18.45 1.42 -15.84
CA THR A 26 18.40 1.62 -14.39
C THR A 26 16.96 1.55 -13.88
N VAL A 27 16.02 2.19 -14.58
CA VAL A 27 14.59 2.12 -14.24
C VAL A 27 14.09 0.69 -14.28
N SER A 28 14.39 -0.06 -15.33
CA SER A 28 13.99 -1.48 -15.46
C SER A 28 14.56 -2.33 -14.33
N LEU A 29 15.82 -2.11 -13.93
CA LEU A 29 16.42 -2.80 -12.81
C LEU A 29 15.75 -2.45 -11.48
N ILE A 30 15.44 -1.18 -11.23
CA ILE A 30 14.72 -0.73 -10.02
C ILE A 30 13.32 -1.36 -9.96
N LEU A 31 12.58 -1.41 -11.07
CA LEU A 31 11.27 -2.03 -11.12
C LEU A 31 11.34 -3.57 -10.94
N LEU A 32 12.36 -4.23 -11.48
CA LEU A 32 12.60 -5.64 -11.24
C LEU A 32 12.86 -5.91 -9.76
N VAL A 33 13.72 -5.12 -9.15
CA VAL A 33 14.04 -5.23 -7.72
C VAL A 33 12.81 -4.94 -6.87
N TYR A 34 11.99 -3.93 -7.21
CA TYR A 34 10.70 -3.69 -6.57
C TYR A 34 9.81 -4.95 -6.61
N GLY A 35 9.70 -5.60 -7.78
CA GLY A 35 8.92 -6.83 -7.94
C GLY A 35 9.45 -7.98 -7.08
N LEU A 36 10.76 -8.17 -7.01
CA LEU A 36 11.40 -9.18 -6.15
C LEU A 36 11.13 -8.88 -4.65
N MET A 37 11.21 -7.63 -4.25
CA MET A 37 10.91 -7.21 -2.88
C MET A 37 9.42 -7.38 -2.54
N ASN A 38 8.53 -7.28 -3.51
CA ASN A 38 7.12 -7.64 -3.32
C ASN A 38 6.94 -9.11 -2.92
N ILE A 39 7.69 -10.03 -3.54
CA ILE A 39 7.68 -11.45 -3.17
C ILE A 39 8.15 -11.62 -1.71
N VAL A 40 9.24 -10.93 -1.34
CA VAL A 40 9.74 -10.93 0.04
C VAL A 40 8.69 -10.40 1.01
N GLY A 41 8.03 -9.29 0.66
CA GLY A 41 6.95 -8.71 1.46
C GLY A 41 5.76 -9.66 1.66
N ASN A 42 5.34 -10.35 0.60
CA ASN A 42 4.31 -11.38 0.68
C ASN A 42 4.68 -12.50 1.68
N PHE A 43 5.92 -12.98 1.60
CA PHE A 43 6.41 -14.01 2.51
C PHE A 43 6.44 -13.53 3.97
N ILE A 44 6.92 -12.30 4.20
CA ILE A 44 6.98 -11.69 5.55
C ILE A 44 5.56 -11.57 6.13
N ALA A 45 4.61 -11.03 5.37
CA ALA A 45 3.22 -10.87 5.80
C ALA A 45 2.58 -12.22 6.15
N GLY A 46 2.76 -13.22 5.27
CA GLY A 46 2.25 -14.58 5.52
C GLY A 46 2.82 -15.17 6.80
N ARG A 47 4.12 -15.01 7.04
CA ARG A 47 4.76 -15.51 8.24
C ARG A 47 4.32 -14.78 9.52
N MET A 48 4.14 -13.46 9.44
CA MET A 48 3.63 -12.65 10.57
C MET A 48 2.20 -13.07 10.95
N LEU A 49 1.31 -13.19 9.96
CA LEU A 49 -0.07 -13.61 10.19
C LEU A 49 -0.16 -15.04 10.72
N SER A 50 0.64 -15.98 10.19
CA SER A 50 0.72 -17.36 10.68
C SER A 50 1.29 -17.46 12.09
N ALA A 51 2.13 -16.52 12.51
CA ALA A 51 2.67 -16.41 13.87
C ALA A 51 1.69 -15.74 14.87
N GLY A 52 0.47 -15.42 14.43
CA GLY A 52 -0.57 -14.83 15.29
C GLY A 52 -0.51 -13.30 15.39
N ALA A 53 0.18 -12.62 14.50
CA ALA A 53 0.14 -11.16 14.46
C ALA A 53 -1.29 -10.67 14.20
N SER A 54 -1.73 -9.67 14.98
CA SER A 54 -3.08 -9.08 14.83
C SER A 54 -3.21 -8.37 13.49
N ALA A 55 -4.11 -8.85 12.63
CA ALA A 55 -4.41 -8.23 11.35
C ALA A 55 -4.96 -6.81 11.54
N ASP A 56 -5.75 -6.54 12.59
CA ASP A 56 -6.30 -5.22 12.91
C ASP A 56 -5.20 -4.19 13.17
N LYS A 57 -4.14 -4.58 13.88
CA LYS A 57 -2.97 -3.70 14.09
C LYS A 57 -2.22 -3.49 12.78
N LEU A 58 -2.02 -4.54 12.00
CA LEU A 58 -1.28 -4.46 10.74
C LEU A 58 -1.97 -3.57 9.70
N VAL A 59 -3.30 -3.62 9.58
CA VAL A 59 -4.03 -2.76 8.63
C VAL A 59 -3.99 -1.28 9.01
N ILE A 60 -3.69 -0.92 10.27
CA ILE A 60 -3.48 0.45 10.72
C ILE A 60 -2.01 0.87 10.54
N ILE A 61 -1.06 0.02 10.94
CA ILE A 61 0.38 0.33 10.88
C ILE A 61 0.83 0.49 9.42
N PHE A 62 0.33 -0.34 8.53
CA PHE A 62 0.74 -0.36 7.13
C PHE A 62 0.54 0.98 6.41
N PRO A 63 -0.65 1.63 6.41
CA PRO A 63 -0.85 2.92 5.76
C PRO A 63 0.04 4.01 6.33
N VAL A 64 0.30 4.00 7.65
CA VAL A 64 1.19 4.96 8.30
C VAL A 64 2.62 4.79 7.80
N THR A 65 3.13 3.55 7.81
CA THR A 65 4.48 3.23 7.32
C THR A 65 4.65 3.59 5.84
N LEU A 66 3.64 3.30 5.02
CA LEU A 66 3.66 3.65 3.61
C LEU A 66 3.64 5.18 3.40
N GLY A 67 2.91 5.92 4.24
CA GLY A 67 2.91 7.38 4.23
C GLY A 67 4.30 7.96 4.53
N ILE A 68 5.04 7.37 5.48
CA ILE A 68 6.43 7.72 5.78
C ILE A 68 7.34 7.47 4.57
N VAL A 69 7.15 6.34 3.88
CA VAL A 69 7.91 6.02 2.65
C VAL A 69 7.61 7.04 1.56
N TYR A 70 6.36 7.46 1.37
CA TYR A 70 6.01 8.49 0.39
C TYR A 70 6.60 9.86 0.75
N ALA A 71 6.63 10.23 2.01
CA ALA A 71 7.32 11.42 2.48
C ALA A 71 8.83 11.32 2.21
N ALA A 72 9.45 10.16 2.45
CA ALA A 72 10.86 9.92 2.16
C ALA A 72 11.20 10.06 0.68
N PHE A 73 10.34 9.61 -0.23
CA PHE A 73 10.49 9.86 -1.67
C PHE A 73 10.54 11.35 -2.00
N PHE A 74 9.69 12.15 -1.38
CA PHE A 74 9.67 13.59 -1.60
C PHE A 74 10.98 14.27 -1.15
N TRP A 75 11.54 13.83 -0.02
CA TRP A 75 12.79 14.39 0.52
C TRP A 75 14.07 13.79 -0.05
N SER A 76 14.02 12.60 -0.65
CA SER A 76 15.22 11.94 -1.21
C SER A 76 15.84 12.69 -2.41
N GLY A 77 15.06 13.58 -3.02
CA GLY A 77 15.51 14.37 -4.16
C GLY A 77 15.93 13.51 -5.35
N THR A 78 17.12 13.82 -5.93
CA THR A 78 17.68 13.12 -7.10
C THR A 78 18.76 12.08 -6.73
N SER A 79 18.90 11.75 -5.44
CA SER A 79 19.93 10.80 -4.99
C SER A 79 19.59 9.37 -5.39
N ALA A 80 20.31 8.82 -6.35
CA ALA A 80 20.11 7.46 -6.85
C ALA A 80 20.15 6.37 -5.78
N PRO A 81 21.13 6.34 -4.83
CA PRO A 81 21.16 5.31 -3.81
C PRO A 81 20.01 5.44 -2.82
N ALA A 82 19.59 6.66 -2.46
CA ALA A 82 18.43 6.87 -1.59
C ALA A 82 17.14 6.39 -2.25
N MET A 83 16.94 6.71 -3.53
CA MET A 83 15.80 6.25 -4.32
C MET A 83 15.73 4.73 -4.42
N ALA A 84 16.85 4.07 -4.69
CA ALA A 84 16.92 2.61 -4.74
C ALA A 84 16.51 2.00 -3.39
N LEU A 85 17.10 2.49 -2.29
CA LEU A 85 16.79 1.98 -0.94
C LEU A 85 15.32 2.17 -0.56
N ILE A 86 14.75 3.35 -0.81
CA ILE A 86 13.34 3.63 -0.53
C ILE A 86 12.43 2.75 -1.38
N THR A 87 12.80 2.50 -2.66
CA THR A 87 12.04 1.61 -3.55
C THR A 87 12.06 0.16 -3.07
N LEU A 88 13.19 -0.32 -2.52
CA LEU A 88 13.27 -1.63 -1.89
C LEU A 88 12.27 -1.77 -0.73
N LEU A 89 12.27 -0.80 0.18
CA LEU A 89 11.34 -0.77 1.32
C LEU A 89 9.89 -0.71 0.84
N TRP A 90 9.62 0.13 -0.16
CA TRP A 90 8.29 0.22 -0.76
C TRP A 90 7.85 -1.09 -1.42
N GLY A 91 8.77 -1.81 -2.10
CA GLY A 91 8.50 -3.13 -2.65
C GLY A 91 8.04 -4.14 -1.59
N VAL A 92 8.76 -4.21 -0.46
CA VAL A 92 8.38 -5.07 0.66
C VAL A 92 6.98 -4.70 1.18
N LEU A 93 6.71 -3.43 1.42
CA LEU A 93 5.41 -2.96 1.86
C LEU A 93 4.30 -3.26 0.83
N GLY A 94 4.59 -3.10 -0.46
CA GLY A 94 3.66 -3.42 -1.54
C GLY A 94 3.21 -4.88 -1.51
N GLY A 95 4.15 -5.81 -1.31
CA GLY A 95 3.86 -7.23 -1.16
C GLY A 95 3.07 -7.55 0.11
N MET A 96 3.39 -6.92 1.22
CA MET A 96 2.65 -7.10 2.47
C MET A 96 1.19 -6.63 2.35
N ASN A 97 0.95 -5.56 1.59
CA ASN A 97 -0.37 -4.96 1.43
C ASN A 97 -1.45 -5.96 1.00
N ALA A 98 -1.18 -6.74 -0.04
CA ALA A 98 -2.16 -7.67 -0.59
C ALA A 98 -2.57 -8.73 0.45
N ASN A 99 -1.58 -9.39 1.07
CA ASN A 99 -1.82 -10.46 2.04
C ASN A 99 -2.53 -9.97 3.31
N ILE A 100 -2.10 -8.84 3.87
CA ILE A 100 -2.70 -8.30 5.09
C ILE A 100 -4.17 -7.95 4.85
N ASN A 101 -4.48 -7.24 3.76
CA ASN A 101 -5.84 -6.83 3.46
C ASN A 101 -6.74 -8.02 3.11
N GLN A 102 -6.25 -8.95 2.29
CA GLN A 102 -6.99 -10.14 1.92
C GLN A 102 -7.32 -11.00 3.15
N TYR A 103 -6.33 -11.25 4.00
CA TYR A 103 -6.52 -11.99 5.24
C TYR A 103 -7.54 -11.29 6.14
N TRP A 104 -7.41 -9.98 6.35
CA TRP A 104 -8.31 -9.20 7.21
C TRP A 104 -9.77 -9.25 6.73
N ILE A 105 -10.00 -9.18 5.42
CA ILE A 105 -11.36 -9.23 4.84
C ILE A 105 -11.93 -10.64 4.91
N THR A 106 -11.15 -11.67 4.57
CA THR A 106 -11.64 -13.05 4.55
C THR A 106 -11.91 -13.58 5.96
N THR A 107 -11.12 -13.20 6.95
CA THR A 107 -11.37 -13.57 8.36
C THR A 107 -12.56 -12.83 8.98
N ALA A 108 -12.93 -11.67 8.46
CA ALA A 108 -14.14 -10.96 8.88
C ALA A 108 -15.46 -11.60 8.38
N ALA A 109 -15.38 -12.51 7.41
CA ALA A 109 -16.55 -13.19 6.83
C ALA A 109 -16.34 -14.71 6.76
N PRO A 110 -16.23 -15.40 7.91
CA PRO A 110 -15.88 -16.83 7.96
C PRO A 110 -16.96 -17.73 7.33
N ALA A 111 -18.22 -17.26 7.26
CA ALA A 111 -19.31 -18.00 6.63
C ALA A 111 -19.28 -17.99 5.10
N ALA A 112 -18.55 -17.05 4.47
CA ALA A 112 -18.48 -16.89 3.03
C ALA A 112 -17.11 -16.32 2.58
N PRO A 113 -15.98 -17.02 2.83
CA PRO A 113 -14.64 -16.52 2.58
C PRO A 113 -14.37 -16.26 1.10
N ASP A 114 -14.89 -17.10 0.21
CA ASP A 114 -14.73 -16.95 -1.24
C ASP A 114 -15.44 -15.70 -1.77
N PHE A 115 -16.65 -15.42 -1.27
CA PHE A 115 -17.37 -14.18 -1.60
C PHE A 115 -16.60 -12.95 -1.09
N ALA A 116 -16.11 -13.00 0.14
CA ALA A 116 -15.31 -11.92 0.73
C ALA A 116 -14.03 -11.66 -0.09
N ASN A 117 -13.38 -12.71 -0.55
CA ASN A 117 -12.20 -12.62 -1.42
C ASN A 117 -12.55 -12.00 -2.79
N GLY A 118 -13.65 -12.41 -3.41
CA GLY A 118 -14.14 -11.81 -4.66
C GLY A 118 -14.44 -10.32 -4.51
N LEU A 119 -15.09 -9.94 -3.42
CA LEU A 119 -15.36 -8.54 -3.10
C LEU A 119 -14.07 -7.74 -2.85
N PHE A 120 -13.09 -8.33 -2.17
CA PHE A 120 -11.77 -7.73 -1.98
C PHE A 120 -11.09 -7.46 -3.33
N LEU A 121 -11.05 -8.44 -4.24
CA LEU A 121 -10.42 -8.27 -5.55
C LEU A 121 -11.10 -7.18 -6.38
N THR A 122 -12.43 -7.14 -6.36
CA THR A 122 -13.22 -6.09 -7.05
C THR A 122 -12.90 -4.71 -6.49
N ALA A 123 -12.93 -4.55 -5.16
CA ALA A 123 -12.60 -3.30 -4.48
C ALA A 123 -11.13 -2.89 -4.70
N ALA A 124 -10.22 -3.87 -4.76
CA ALA A 124 -8.81 -3.64 -5.02
C ALA A 124 -8.58 -3.06 -6.42
N ASN A 125 -9.21 -3.63 -7.44
CA ASN A 125 -9.12 -3.15 -8.82
C ASN A 125 -9.75 -1.76 -8.99
N LEU A 126 -10.94 -1.55 -8.40
CA LEU A 126 -11.57 -0.23 -8.39
C LEU A 126 -10.70 0.81 -7.69
N GLY A 127 -10.13 0.44 -6.54
CA GLY A 127 -9.18 1.28 -5.80
C GLY A 127 -7.95 1.64 -6.64
N THR A 128 -7.39 0.68 -7.36
CA THR A 128 -6.26 0.91 -8.28
C THR A 128 -6.63 1.88 -9.40
N ALA A 129 -7.79 1.70 -10.03
CA ALA A 129 -8.26 2.60 -11.10
C ALA A 129 -8.46 4.03 -10.60
N LEU A 130 -9.16 4.19 -9.47
CA LEU A 130 -9.37 5.50 -8.84
C LEU A 130 -8.04 6.13 -8.39
N GLY A 131 -7.14 5.34 -7.80
CA GLY A 131 -5.82 5.79 -7.39
C GLY A 131 -5.00 6.31 -8.56
N SER A 132 -4.98 5.57 -9.66
CA SER A 132 -4.29 6.00 -10.88
C SER A 132 -4.90 7.29 -11.46
N ALA A 133 -6.23 7.42 -11.48
CA ALA A 133 -6.90 8.62 -11.95
C ALA A 133 -6.53 9.85 -11.08
N VAL A 134 -6.56 9.72 -9.75
CA VAL A 134 -6.18 10.81 -8.83
C VAL A 134 -4.71 11.17 -8.96
N CYS A 135 -3.80 10.18 -9.00
CA CYS A 135 -2.38 10.44 -9.22
C CYS A 135 -2.15 11.13 -10.58
N GLY A 136 -2.85 10.70 -11.64
CA GLY A 136 -2.79 11.35 -12.95
C GLY A 136 -3.26 12.81 -12.92
N MET A 137 -4.33 13.12 -12.18
CA MET A 137 -4.80 14.51 -11.98
C MET A 137 -3.77 15.35 -11.22
N VAL A 138 -3.17 14.80 -10.15
CA VAL A 138 -2.10 15.49 -9.41
C VAL A 138 -0.91 15.80 -10.34
N ILE A 139 -0.49 14.82 -11.15
CA ILE A 139 0.60 15.01 -12.11
C ILE A 139 0.27 16.08 -13.14
N ALA A 140 -0.95 16.07 -13.67
CA ALA A 140 -1.38 17.03 -14.70
C ALA A 140 -1.43 18.48 -14.20
N HIS A 141 -1.80 18.70 -12.93
CA HIS A 141 -1.98 20.04 -12.38
C HIS A 141 -0.76 20.55 -11.60
N MET A 142 -0.03 19.66 -10.96
CA MET A 142 1.07 20.02 -10.03
C MET A 142 2.44 19.56 -10.53
N GLY A 143 2.49 18.57 -11.42
CA GLY A 143 3.72 17.98 -11.93
C GLY A 143 4.06 16.63 -11.30
N MET A 144 4.96 15.90 -11.99
CA MET A 144 5.34 14.52 -11.64
C MET A 144 5.93 14.38 -10.23
N GLN A 145 6.62 15.39 -9.75
CA GLN A 145 7.25 15.41 -8.42
C GLN A 145 6.23 15.28 -7.26
N TYR A 146 4.98 15.67 -7.52
CA TYR A 146 3.92 15.64 -6.51
C TYR A 146 3.03 14.40 -6.58
N MET A 147 3.35 13.41 -7.42
CA MET A 147 2.49 12.22 -7.60
C MET A 147 2.23 11.46 -6.30
N MET A 148 3.19 11.48 -5.35
CA MET A 148 3.05 10.83 -4.05
C MET A 148 1.88 11.38 -3.23
N TRP A 149 1.48 12.64 -3.43
CA TRP A 149 0.31 13.22 -2.78
C TRP A 149 -0.99 12.52 -3.16
N GLY A 150 -1.11 12.05 -4.41
CA GLY A 150 -2.24 11.22 -4.82
C GLY A 150 -2.35 9.95 -3.98
N GLY A 151 -1.22 9.27 -3.72
CA GLY A 151 -1.16 8.12 -2.83
C GLY A 151 -1.50 8.47 -1.38
N ILE A 152 -0.97 9.57 -0.86
CA ILE A 152 -1.20 10.04 0.53
C ILE A 152 -2.69 10.31 0.77
N VAL A 153 -3.42 10.90 -0.18
CA VAL A 153 -4.86 11.10 -0.07
C VAL A 153 -5.57 9.77 0.17
N PHE A 154 -5.22 8.72 -0.60
CA PHE A 154 -5.81 7.39 -0.40
C PHE A 154 -5.41 6.74 0.92
N LEU A 155 -4.20 7.01 1.46
CA LEU A 155 -3.79 6.53 2.78
C LEU A 155 -4.60 7.19 3.90
N ILE A 156 -4.84 8.50 3.81
CA ILE A 156 -5.68 9.24 4.77
C ILE A 156 -7.12 8.71 4.74
N LEU A 157 -7.70 8.54 3.55
CA LEU A 157 -9.05 7.97 3.40
C LEU A 157 -9.11 6.55 3.95
N CYS A 158 -8.07 5.75 3.72
CA CYS A 158 -7.96 4.40 4.24
C CYS A 158 -7.97 4.38 5.77
N LEU A 159 -7.15 5.19 6.41
CA LEU A 159 -7.10 5.31 7.88
C LEU A 159 -8.43 5.80 8.44
N ALA A 160 -9.05 6.81 7.81
CA ALA A 160 -10.34 7.34 8.22
C ALA A 160 -11.46 6.28 8.21
N MET A 161 -11.37 5.28 7.33
CA MET A 161 -12.34 4.18 7.25
C MET A 161 -11.99 2.98 8.15
N ILE A 162 -10.70 2.68 8.31
CA ILE A 162 -10.24 1.50 9.06
C ILE A 162 -10.29 1.75 10.57
N ILE A 163 -9.83 2.90 11.04
CA ILE A 163 -9.74 3.22 12.46
C ILE A 163 -11.08 3.06 13.18
N PRO A 164 -12.20 3.66 12.72
CA PRO A 164 -13.49 3.49 13.39
C PRO A 164 -13.98 2.03 13.40
N ARG A 165 -13.64 1.26 12.35
CA ARG A 165 -14.03 -0.15 12.28
C ARG A 165 -13.27 -1.00 13.30
N VAL A 166 -11.98 -0.83 13.42
CA VAL A 166 -11.16 -1.59 14.38
C VAL A 166 -11.58 -1.26 15.81
N TYR A 167 -11.74 0.02 16.16
CA TYR A 167 -12.18 0.41 17.51
C TYR A 167 -13.58 -0.15 17.85
N ARG A 168 -14.51 -0.14 16.91
CA ARG A 168 -15.85 -0.71 17.14
C ARG A 168 -15.81 -2.23 17.32
N SER A 169 -14.91 -2.93 16.63
CA SER A 169 -14.70 -4.37 16.80
C SER A 169 -14.25 -4.72 18.21
N ASP A 170 -13.29 -3.97 18.76
CA ASP A 170 -12.80 -4.17 20.12
C ASP A 170 -13.87 -3.95 21.18
N GLU A 171 -14.77 -2.99 20.99
CA GLU A 171 -15.90 -2.71 21.90
C GLU A 171 -16.89 -3.89 21.97
N TYR A 172 -17.20 -4.54 20.85
CA TYR A 172 -18.08 -5.72 20.81
C TYR A 172 -17.45 -6.94 21.49
N VAL A 173 -16.15 -7.14 21.39
CA VAL A 173 -15.42 -8.22 22.07
C VAL A 173 -15.48 -8.01 23.58
N CYS A 174 -15.20 -6.82 24.09
CA CYS A 174 -15.27 -6.50 25.50
C CYS A 174 -16.69 -6.66 26.11
N LEU A 175 -17.74 -6.36 25.33
CA LEU A 175 -19.14 -6.52 25.78
C LEU A 175 -19.61 -7.99 25.73
N GLY A 176 -19.01 -8.81 24.86
CA GLY A 176 -19.31 -10.25 24.73
C GLY A 176 -18.69 -11.12 25.84
N GLU A 177 -17.56 -10.72 26.40
CA GLU A 177 -16.90 -11.42 27.52
C GLU A 177 -17.55 -11.12 28.91
N SER A 178 -18.45 -10.16 28.96
CA SER A 178 -19.19 -9.77 30.20
C SER A 178 -20.49 -10.55 30.44
N LYS A 179 -20.77 -11.58 29.64
CA LYS A 179 -21.92 -12.49 29.81
C LYS A 179 -21.45 -13.94 30.00
#